data_59bfca65ba53d5eb11bf74d5b191eeda
#
_entry.id   59bfca65ba53d5eb11bf74d5b191eeda
#
_cell.length_a   1.000
_cell.length_b   1.000
_cell.length_c   1.000
_cell.angle_alpha   90.00
_cell.angle_beta   90.00
_cell.angle_gamma   90.00
#
_symmetry.space_group_name_H-M   'P 1'
#
loop_
_entity.id
_entity.type
_entity.pdbx_description
1 polymer ?
#
loop_
_entity_poly.entity_id
_entity_poly.type
_entity_poly.pdbx_seq_one_letter_code
_entity_poly.pdbx_strand_id
1 'polypeptide(L)'
;YYANIPHDKCLEVLQTFLEREVEDPETLAITEMLLPLIFKTFEQDVSRFTDKEIEAMMAGKIDPMLNYGVDPALLSGEKMLRKGVDIGSQPSQNIGIVYPYRLDNYAKIVKAVKGYGRYTDDSYAIARTREELLELLGGLEKEAKEYGLIINRKKTRIVKLSSEFRHLQVCYSLTETGRIIRKINPKNITRERRKLKAYKRLLDAGRIDYATVENAFKSWLGSHWKYMSHDQVYNMSSLYLELFGRRPKWKKGHGRLHWLMAHPSTASTSTGTTTSAPPPSPRPPSPVSSPT
;
A
#
# COMPACT_ATOMS: atom_id res chain seq x y z
N TYR A 1 7.46 -8.30 -5.47
CA TYR A 1 8.15 -8.57 -4.21
C TYR A 1 7.84 -9.97 -3.72
N TYR A 2 6.61 -10.28 -3.29
CA TYR A 2 6.21 -11.58 -2.73
C TYR A 2 6.62 -12.78 -3.59
N ALA A 3 6.39 -12.72 -4.90
CA ALA A 3 6.77 -13.77 -5.85
C ALA A 3 8.29 -14.02 -5.95
N ASN A 4 9.11 -13.18 -5.34
CA ASN A 4 10.57 -13.26 -5.42
C ASN A 4 11.26 -13.52 -4.07
N ILE A 5 10.53 -13.84 -3.02
CA ILE A 5 11.09 -14.21 -1.72
C ILE A 5 11.65 -15.65 -1.80
N PRO A 6 12.98 -15.87 -1.66
CA PRO A 6 13.54 -17.21 -1.65
C PRO A 6 13.22 -17.91 -0.33
N HIS A 7 12.71 -19.14 -0.37
CA HIS A 7 12.25 -19.86 0.82
C HIS A 7 13.39 -20.14 1.79
N ASP A 8 14.52 -20.66 1.32
CA ASP A 8 15.64 -21.06 2.20
C ASP A 8 16.21 -19.88 2.99
N LYS A 9 16.44 -18.76 2.29
CA LYS A 9 16.92 -17.53 2.94
C LYS A 9 15.89 -16.94 3.91
N CYS A 10 14.63 -17.03 3.55
CA CYS A 10 13.56 -16.52 4.40
C CYS A 10 13.41 -17.38 5.67
N LEU A 11 13.50 -18.69 5.55
CA LEU A 11 13.50 -19.62 6.68
C LEU A 11 14.65 -19.33 7.64
N GLU A 12 15.88 -19.19 7.14
CA GLU A 12 17.06 -18.83 7.92
C GLU A 12 16.84 -17.55 8.74
N VAL A 13 16.32 -16.51 8.09
CA VAL A 13 16.03 -15.21 8.74
C VAL A 13 14.95 -15.35 9.81
N LEU A 14 13.87 -16.08 9.52
CA LEU A 14 12.78 -16.23 10.47
C LEU A 14 13.16 -17.11 11.66
N GLN A 15 13.94 -18.19 11.44
CA GLN A 15 14.46 -19.02 12.52
C GLN A 15 15.34 -18.21 13.47
N THR A 16 16.32 -17.47 12.94
CA THR A 16 17.17 -16.59 13.75
C THR A 16 16.34 -15.54 14.53
N PHE A 17 15.26 -15.05 13.94
CA PHE A 17 14.36 -14.11 14.61
C PHE A 17 13.59 -14.78 15.75
N LEU A 18 13.04 -15.98 15.52
CA LEU A 18 12.29 -16.74 16.51
C LEU A 18 13.15 -17.16 17.69
N GLU A 19 14.35 -17.67 17.45
CA GLU A 19 15.32 -18.04 18.48
C GLU A 19 15.66 -16.87 19.42
N ARG A 20 15.63 -15.64 18.92
CA ARG A 20 15.89 -14.44 19.70
C ARG A 20 14.70 -13.93 20.49
N GLU A 21 13.49 -14.05 19.92
CA GLU A 21 12.29 -13.39 20.45
C GLU A 21 11.37 -14.33 21.23
N VAL A 22 11.51 -15.66 21.05
CA VAL A 22 10.68 -16.66 21.71
C VAL A 22 11.45 -17.25 22.90
N GLU A 23 11.05 -16.88 24.11
CA GLU A 23 11.72 -17.32 25.34
C GLU A 23 11.30 -18.74 25.79
N ASP A 24 10.05 -19.13 25.45
CA ASP A 24 9.51 -20.44 25.85
C ASP A 24 10.01 -21.55 24.91
N PRO A 25 10.79 -22.56 25.43
CA PRO A 25 11.39 -23.60 24.59
C PRO A 25 10.37 -24.49 23.86
N GLU A 26 9.21 -24.75 24.46
CA GLU A 26 8.16 -25.56 23.83
C GLU A 26 7.53 -24.84 22.65
N THR A 27 7.20 -23.58 22.83
CA THR A 27 6.69 -22.70 21.76
C THR A 27 7.71 -22.56 20.63
N LEU A 28 8.99 -22.41 20.95
CA LEU A 28 10.07 -22.32 19.95
C LEU A 28 10.13 -23.62 19.13
N ALA A 29 10.20 -24.78 19.79
CA ALA A 29 10.29 -26.07 19.12
C ALA A 29 9.08 -26.34 18.21
N ILE A 30 7.85 -26.00 18.65
CA ILE A 30 6.65 -26.12 17.84
C ILE A 30 6.72 -25.20 16.62
N THR A 31 7.16 -23.96 16.81
CA THR A 31 7.25 -22.98 15.73
C THR A 31 8.29 -23.37 14.69
N GLU A 32 9.45 -23.84 15.12
CA GLU A 32 10.52 -24.36 14.24
C GLU A 32 10.06 -25.57 13.43
N MET A 33 9.23 -26.44 14.00
CA MET A 33 8.64 -27.58 13.29
C MET A 33 7.59 -27.11 12.26
N LEU A 34 6.76 -26.12 12.60
CA LEU A 34 5.66 -25.68 11.73
C LEU A 34 6.14 -24.77 10.58
N LEU A 35 7.17 -23.97 10.80
CA LEU A 35 7.61 -22.98 9.82
C LEU A 35 8.00 -23.59 8.45
N PRO A 36 8.79 -24.67 8.36
CA PRO A 36 9.07 -25.35 7.10
C PRO A 36 7.81 -25.92 6.41
N LEU A 37 6.82 -26.39 7.20
CA LEU A 37 5.57 -26.89 6.66
C LEU A 37 4.72 -25.78 6.03
N ILE A 38 4.73 -24.59 6.65
CA ILE A 38 4.09 -23.38 6.06
C ILE A 38 4.76 -23.05 4.73
N PHE A 39 6.10 -23.03 4.67
CA PHE A 39 6.81 -22.73 3.43
C PHE A 39 6.59 -23.78 2.34
N LYS A 40 6.39 -25.04 2.71
CA LYS A 40 6.03 -26.09 1.77
C LYS A 40 4.69 -25.81 1.06
N THR A 41 3.76 -25.11 1.71
CA THR A 41 2.49 -24.71 1.08
C THR A 41 2.64 -23.62 0.04
N PHE A 42 3.77 -22.89 0.03
CA PHE A 42 4.08 -21.85 -0.95
C PHE A 42 4.91 -22.37 -2.13
N GLU A 43 5.39 -23.61 -2.07
CA GLU A 43 6.10 -24.22 -3.20
C GLU A 43 5.19 -24.33 -4.41
N GLN A 44 5.73 -24.01 -5.58
CA GLN A 44 4.97 -24.06 -6.83
C GLN A 44 5.49 -25.20 -7.71
N ASP A 45 4.58 -26.03 -8.20
CA ASP A 45 4.93 -27.03 -9.21
C ASP A 45 5.27 -26.34 -10.53
N VAL A 46 6.52 -26.48 -10.96
CA VAL A 46 7.06 -25.91 -12.21
C VAL A 46 7.46 -27.00 -13.20
N SER A 47 6.93 -28.22 -13.04
CA SER A 47 7.25 -29.39 -13.88
C SER A 47 7.03 -29.15 -15.38
N ARG A 48 6.06 -28.30 -15.72
CA ARG A 48 5.74 -27.88 -17.11
C ARG A 48 6.72 -26.93 -17.75
N PHE A 49 7.62 -26.32 -16.96
CA PHE A 49 8.58 -25.35 -17.47
C PHE A 49 9.92 -25.96 -17.78
N THR A 50 10.62 -25.43 -18.77
CA THR A 50 11.98 -25.78 -19.11
C THR A 50 12.96 -25.34 -18.04
N ASP A 51 14.11 -25.98 -17.93
CA ASP A 51 15.14 -25.62 -16.95
C ASP A 51 15.62 -24.17 -17.12
N LYS A 52 15.70 -23.66 -18.36
CA LYS A 52 16.02 -22.25 -18.64
C LYS A 52 14.98 -21.26 -18.10
N GLU A 53 13.68 -21.63 -18.17
CA GLU A 53 12.61 -20.81 -17.61
C GLU A 53 12.65 -20.84 -16.08
N ILE A 54 12.92 -22.00 -15.49
CA ILE A 54 13.07 -22.15 -14.03
C ILE A 54 14.28 -21.34 -13.53
N GLU A 55 15.41 -21.40 -14.22
CA GLU A 55 16.58 -20.55 -13.91
C GLU A 55 16.25 -19.06 -14.01
N ALA A 56 15.49 -18.64 -15.01
CA ALA A 56 15.05 -17.25 -15.18
C ALA A 56 14.08 -16.83 -14.07
N MET A 57 13.21 -17.71 -13.59
CA MET A 57 12.34 -17.49 -12.41
C MET A 57 13.19 -17.35 -11.14
N MET A 58 14.16 -18.23 -10.92
CA MET A 58 15.08 -18.14 -9.78
C MET A 58 15.89 -16.84 -9.80
N ALA A 59 16.35 -16.41 -10.96
CA ALA A 59 17.06 -15.14 -11.15
C ALA A 59 16.15 -13.90 -11.06
N GLY A 60 14.83 -14.05 -10.90
CA GLY A 60 13.87 -12.93 -10.84
C GLY A 60 13.67 -12.19 -12.16
N LYS A 61 14.04 -12.80 -13.27
CA LYS A 61 13.83 -12.26 -14.63
C LYS A 61 12.42 -12.51 -15.14
N ILE A 62 11.83 -13.63 -14.71
CA ILE A 62 10.45 -14.02 -15.01
C ILE A 62 9.76 -14.20 -13.66
N ASP A 63 8.57 -13.61 -13.49
CA ASP A 63 7.76 -13.87 -12.32
C ASP A 63 7.20 -15.30 -12.39
N PRO A 64 7.25 -16.06 -11.28
CA PRO A 64 6.66 -17.40 -11.24
C PRO A 64 5.17 -17.32 -11.59
N MET A 65 4.75 -18.13 -12.56
CA MET A 65 3.34 -18.21 -12.93
C MET A 65 2.61 -19.07 -11.93
N LEU A 66 1.48 -18.58 -11.42
CA LEU A 66 0.58 -19.38 -10.61
C LEU A 66 -0.06 -20.47 -11.47
N ASN A 67 -0.20 -21.68 -10.92
CA ASN A 67 -0.82 -22.81 -11.61
C ASN A 67 -2.37 -22.75 -11.56
N TYR A 68 -2.94 -21.56 -11.36
CA TYR A 68 -4.38 -21.39 -11.38
C TYR A 68 -4.95 -21.59 -12.79
N GLY A 69 -5.91 -22.53 -12.91
CA GLY A 69 -6.53 -22.87 -14.19
C GLY A 69 -5.64 -23.68 -15.14
N VAL A 70 -4.50 -24.20 -14.68
CA VAL A 70 -3.65 -25.12 -15.44
C VAL A 70 -4.23 -26.53 -15.38
N ASP A 71 -4.11 -27.27 -16.48
CA ASP A 71 -4.47 -28.68 -16.51
C ASP A 71 -3.68 -29.48 -15.46
N PRO A 72 -4.33 -30.18 -14.52
CA PRO A 72 -3.66 -30.98 -13.50
C PRO A 72 -2.67 -31.99 -14.07
N ALA A 73 -2.90 -32.49 -15.28
CA ALA A 73 -1.99 -33.43 -15.96
C ALA A 73 -0.59 -32.84 -16.24
N LEU A 74 -0.46 -31.53 -16.24
CA LEU A 74 0.81 -30.81 -16.41
C LEU A 74 1.53 -30.54 -15.09
N LEU A 75 0.94 -30.93 -13.94
CA LEU A 75 1.45 -30.70 -12.59
C LEU A 75 1.87 -32.04 -12.00
N SER A 76 3.05 -32.54 -12.38
CA SER A 76 3.54 -33.86 -11.95
C SER A 76 4.19 -33.86 -10.55
N GLY A 77 4.51 -32.70 -10.01
CA GLY A 77 5.23 -32.58 -8.73
C GLY A 77 6.72 -32.89 -8.81
N GLU A 78 7.26 -33.18 -10.02
CA GLU A 78 8.66 -33.56 -10.20
C GLU A 78 9.64 -32.40 -9.96
N LYS A 79 9.18 -31.16 -10.24
CA LYS A 79 9.99 -29.94 -10.08
C LYS A 79 9.23 -28.92 -9.25
N MET A 80 9.71 -28.66 -8.04
CA MET A 80 9.11 -27.69 -7.12
C MET A 80 10.00 -26.42 -7.02
N LEU A 81 9.41 -25.26 -7.28
CA LEU A 81 10.05 -23.97 -7.12
C LEU A 81 9.93 -23.50 -5.67
N ARG A 82 11.06 -23.37 -4.98
CA ARG A 82 11.16 -22.88 -3.58
C ARG A 82 11.39 -21.37 -3.56
N LYS A 83 10.48 -20.64 -4.19
CA LYS A 83 10.54 -19.18 -4.33
C LYS A 83 9.14 -18.61 -4.45
N GLY A 84 8.93 -17.50 -3.78
CA GLY A 84 7.65 -16.80 -3.71
C GLY A 84 6.79 -17.27 -2.55
N VAL A 85 6.01 -16.33 -2.03
CA VAL A 85 4.94 -16.58 -1.06
C VAL A 85 3.64 -16.05 -1.65
N ASP A 86 2.53 -16.67 -1.33
CA ASP A 86 1.22 -16.27 -1.81
C ASP A 86 0.82 -14.86 -1.32
N ILE A 87 -0.22 -14.30 -1.90
CA ILE A 87 -0.76 -13.01 -1.48
C ILE A 87 -2.16 -13.25 -0.92
N GLY A 88 -2.36 -12.90 0.37
CA GLY A 88 -3.68 -12.96 0.99
C GLY A 88 -3.73 -13.76 2.28
N SER A 89 -2.79 -14.66 2.54
CA SER A 89 -2.70 -15.36 3.81
C SER A 89 -2.04 -14.50 4.90
N GLN A 90 -2.37 -14.76 6.16
CA GLN A 90 -1.76 -14.06 7.31
C GLN A 90 -0.25 -14.35 7.42
N PRO A 91 0.22 -15.62 7.28
CA PRO A 91 1.64 -15.92 7.30
C PRO A 91 2.44 -15.17 6.23
N SER A 92 1.96 -15.15 4.98
CA SER A 92 2.66 -14.46 3.90
C SER A 92 2.75 -12.95 4.12
N GLN A 93 1.73 -12.33 4.71
CA GLN A 93 1.78 -10.91 5.08
C GLN A 93 2.84 -10.64 6.14
N ASN A 94 2.91 -11.46 7.19
CA ASN A 94 3.92 -11.35 8.24
C ASN A 94 5.33 -11.56 7.68
N ILE A 95 5.54 -12.58 6.86
CA ILE A 95 6.80 -12.83 6.15
C ILE A 95 7.19 -11.60 5.33
N GLY A 96 6.28 -11.04 4.54
CA GLY A 96 6.54 -9.88 3.71
C GLY A 96 6.90 -8.62 4.50
N ILE A 97 6.46 -8.50 5.75
CA ILE A 97 6.82 -7.40 6.65
C ILE A 97 8.17 -7.65 7.31
N VAL A 98 8.42 -8.87 7.81
CA VAL A 98 9.61 -9.19 8.61
C VAL A 98 10.84 -9.43 7.74
N TYR A 99 10.71 -10.15 6.65
CA TYR A 99 11.86 -10.60 5.85
C TYR A 99 12.84 -9.48 5.43
N PRO A 100 12.41 -8.27 5.02
CA PRO A 100 13.33 -7.19 4.65
C PRO A 100 13.90 -6.39 5.82
N TYR A 101 13.81 -6.86 7.08
CA TYR A 101 14.23 -6.10 8.27
C TYR A 101 15.69 -5.63 8.22
N ARG A 102 16.57 -6.36 7.55
CA ARG A 102 17.98 -5.98 7.39
C ARG A 102 18.15 -4.72 6.54
N LEU A 103 17.29 -4.52 5.54
CA LEU A 103 17.26 -3.27 4.78
C LEU A 103 16.89 -2.09 5.67
N ASP A 104 15.93 -2.31 6.59
CA ASP A 104 15.53 -1.30 7.58
C ASP A 104 16.67 -1.00 8.55
N ASN A 105 17.36 -2.03 9.06
CA ASN A 105 18.51 -1.88 9.94
C ASN A 105 19.67 -1.16 9.24
N TYR A 106 19.98 -1.53 7.99
CA TYR A 106 21.00 -0.84 7.23
C TYR A 106 20.69 0.66 7.08
N ALA A 107 19.46 1.00 6.69
CA ALA A 107 19.06 2.40 6.51
C ALA A 107 19.04 3.17 7.84
N LYS A 108 18.44 2.60 8.89
CA LYS A 108 18.19 3.32 10.14
C LYS A 108 19.36 3.28 11.11
N ILE A 109 20.05 2.15 11.22
CA ILE A 109 21.11 1.94 12.21
C ILE A 109 22.48 2.18 11.59
N VAL A 110 22.83 1.50 10.49
CA VAL A 110 24.15 1.62 9.88
C VAL A 110 24.35 2.99 9.23
N LYS A 111 23.34 3.45 8.47
CA LYS A 111 23.40 4.77 7.78
C LYS A 111 22.74 5.90 8.55
N ALA A 112 22.11 5.62 9.68
CA ALA A 112 21.44 6.60 10.55
C ALA A 112 20.47 7.55 9.82
N VAL A 113 19.77 7.05 8.78
CA VAL A 113 18.83 7.84 7.97
C VAL A 113 17.57 8.12 8.78
N LYS A 114 17.42 9.34 9.28
CA LYS A 114 16.26 9.76 10.09
C LYS A 114 14.93 9.69 9.32
N GLY A 115 14.96 10.07 8.05
CA GLY A 115 13.78 10.11 7.18
C GLY A 115 13.63 8.82 6.35
N TYR A 116 13.62 7.66 6.98
CA TYR A 116 13.40 6.37 6.31
C TYR A 116 12.08 5.73 6.79
N GLY A 117 11.36 5.14 5.86
CA GLY A 117 10.20 4.31 6.15
C GLY A 117 9.93 3.30 5.04
N ARG A 118 9.30 2.19 5.42
CA ARG A 118 8.91 1.10 4.51
C ARG A 118 7.46 0.67 4.80
N TYR A 119 6.74 0.42 3.72
CA TYR A 119 5.42 -0.21 3.74
C TYR A 119 5.48 -1.42 2.80
N THR A 120 5.64 -2.60 3.38
CA THR A 120 5.92 -3.86 2.66
C THR A 120 7.13 -3.73 1.73
N ASP A 121 6.93 -3.62 0.42
CA ASP A 121 7.96 -3.45 -0.61
C ASP A 121 8.19 -1.99 -1.03
N ASP A 122 7.28 -1.08 -0.71
CA ASP A 122 7.43 0.34 -0.98
C ASP A 122 8.20 1.02 0.15
N SER A 123 9.40 1.53 -0.14
CA SER A 123 10.22 2.28 0.81
C SER A 123 10.52 3.68 0.32
N TYR A 124 10.79 4.57 1.27
CA TYR A 124 11.30 5.92 0.99
C TYR A 124 12.45 6.27 1.93
N ALA A 125 13.34 7.12 1.44
CA ALA A 125 14.38 7.73 2.24
C ALA A 125 14.49 9.21 1.90
N ILE A 126 14.81 10.04 2.91
CA ILE A 126 15.00 11.46 2.76
C ILE A 126 16.43 11.80 3.23
N ALA A 127 17.20 12.46 2.39
CA ALA A 127 18.53 12.95 2.71
C ALA A 127 18.71 14.39 2.23
N ARG A 128 19.82 15.01 2.58
CA ARG A 128 20.12 16.39 2.21
C ARG A 128 20.57 16.51 0.77
N THR A 129 21.35 15.54 0.30
CA THR A 129 21.94 15.54 -1.03
C THR A 129 21.51 14.33 -1.86
N ARG A 130 21.68 14.44 -3.17
CA ARG A 130 21.45 13.33 -4.11
C ARG A 130 22.48 12.23 -3.93
N GLU A 131 23.71 12.61 -3.62
CA GLU A 131 24.87 11.74 -3.45
C GLU A 131 24.66 10.81 -2.26
N GLU A 132 24.18 11.33 -1.12
CA GLU A 132 23.78 10.53 0.05
C GLU A 132 22.71 9.49 -0.30
N LEU A 133 21.71 9.85 -1.12
CA LEU A 133 20.68 8.91 -1.56
C LEU A 133 21.20 7.83 -2.53
N LEU A 134 22.17 8.19 -3.38
CA LEU A 134 22.80 7.22 -4.29
C LEU A 134 23.66 6.22 -3.53
N GLU A 135 24.43 6.70 -2.53
CA GLU A 135 25.23 5.84 -1.65
C GLU A 135 24.33 4.89 -0.85
N LEU A 136 23.26 5.44 -0.24
CA LEU A 136 22.28 4.64 0.49
C LEU A 136 21.66 3.56 -0.41
N LEU A 137 21.25 3.93 -1.62
CA LEU A 137 20.65 3.01 -2.57
C LEU A 137 21.62 1.89 -2.97
N GLY A 138 22.89 2.22 -3.22
CA GLY A 138 23.93 1.22 -3.54
C GLY A 138 24.13 0.22 -2.39
N GLY A 139 24.13 0.70 -1.15
CA GLY A 139 24.22 -0.16 0.02
C GLY A 139 22.98 -1.03 0.21
N LEU A 140 21.78 -0.45 0.07
CA LEU A 140 20.52 -1.21 0.13
C LEU A 140 20.44 -2.30 -0.94
N GLU A 141 20.98 -2.06 -2.15
CA GLU A 141 21.04 -3.08 -3.21
C GLU A 141 21.98 -4.22 -2.86
N LYS A 142 23.11 -3.91 -2.22
CA LYS A 142 24.04 -4.94 -1.75
C LYS A 142 23.37 -5.80 -0.69
N GLU A 143 22.78 -5.20 0.34
CA GLU A 143 22.03 -5.90 1.38
C GLU A 143 20.89 -6.74 0.78
N ALA A 144 20.08 -6.15 -0.11
CA ALA A 144 18.97 -6.87 -0.75
C ALA A 144 19.44 -8.11 -1.49
N LYS A 145 20.56 -8.02 -2.22
CA LYS A 145 21.14 -9.13 -3.00
C LYS A 145 21.56 -10.30 -2.10
N GLU A 146 22.10 -10.04 -0.92
CA GLU A 146 22.50 -11.08 0.06
C GLU A 146 21.28 -11.90 0.49
N TYR A 147 20.10 -11.28 0.54
CA TYR A 147 18.82 -11.93 0.85
C TYR A 147 18.02 -12.38 -0.37
N GLY A 148 18.63 -12.42 -1.54
CA GLY A 148 17.95 -12.82 -2.79
C GLY A 148 16.84 -11.85 -3.22
N LEU A 149 16.82 -10.63 -2.67
CA LEU A 149 15.89 -9.58 -3.06
C LEU A 149 16.51 -8.67 -4.12
N ILE A 150 15.69 -8.13 -5.00
CA ILE A 150 16.11 -7.24 -6.06
C ILE A 150 15.36 -5.93 -5.98
N ILE A 151 16.09 -4.82 -5.82
CA ILE A 151 15.51 -3.47 -5.88
C ILE A 151 15.21 -3.13 -7.34
N ASN A 152 13.97 -2.78 -7.62
CA ASN A 152 13.54 -2.45 -8.98
C ASN A 152 13.97 -1.03 -9.38
N ARG A 153 15.13 -0.92 -10.05
CA ARG A 153 15.70 0.35 -10.52
C ARG A 153 14.75 1.15 -11.42
N LYS A 154 13.90 0.50 -12.21
CA LYS A 154 12.94 1.19 -13.09
C LYS A 154 11.83 1.90 -12.30
N LYS A 155 11.52 1.42 -11.10
CA LYS A 155 10.52 2.03 -10.19
C LYS A 155 11.16 2.94 -9.15
N THR A 156 12.44 2.80 -8.87
CA THR A 156 13.18 3.64 -7.92
C THR A 156 13.43 5.02 -8.50
N ARG A 157 13.12 6.08 -7.76
CA ARG A 157 13.26 7.47 -8.20
C ARG A 157 13.86 8.33 -7.10
N ILE A 158 14.83 9.14 -7.45
CA ILE A 158 15.33 10.23 -6.60
C ILE A 158 14.72 11.53 -7.12
N VAL A 159 13.99 12.23 -6.26
CA VAL A 159 13.27 13.44 -6.61
C VAL A 159 13.54 14.56 -5.58
N LYS A 160 13.45 15.81 -6.00
CA LYS A 160 13.49 16.94 -5.05
C LYS A 160 12.15 17.00 -4.31
N LEU A 161 12.17 17.28 -2.99
CA LEU A 161 10.95 17.40 -2.20
C LEU A 161 10.04 18.57 -2.64
N SER A 162 10.59 19.60 -3.26
CA SER A 162 9.83 20.70 -3.87
C SER A 162 9.05 20.28 -5.11
N SER A 163 9.47 19.20 -5.80
CA SER A 163 8.75 18.62 -6.92
C SER A 163 7.67 17.68 -6.42
N GLU A 164 6.52 17.63 -7.11
CA GLU A 164 5.46 16.69 -6.75
C GLU A 164 5.92 15.24 -7.02
N PHE A 165 5.81 14.40 -6.01
CA PHE A 165 6.06 12.96 -6.12
C PHE A 165 4.91 12.17 -5.50
N ARG A 166 4.81 10.90 -5.87
CA ARG A 166 3.75 10.02 -5.41
C ARG A 166 4.31 8.90 -4.54
N HIS A 167 3.66 8.70 -3.39
CA HIS A 167 3.90 7.57 -2.51
C HIS A 167 2.56 7.08 -1.94
N LEU A 168 2.32 5.77 -1.94
CA LEU A 168 1.09 5.12 -1.43
C LEU A 168 -0.22 5.81 -1.89
N GLN A 169 -0.35 6.07 -3.20
CA GLN A 169 -1.53 6.68 -3.84
C GLN A 169 -1.75 8.18 -3.56
N VAL A 170 -0.93 8.82 -2.73
CA VAL A 170 -0.98 10.25 -2.42
C VAL A 170 0.16 10.98 -3.13
N CYS A 171 -0.11 12.16 -3.66
CA CYS A 171 0.89 13.08 -4.19
C CYS A 171 1.35 14.02 -3.08
N TYR A 172 2.65 14.17 -2.94
CA TYR A 172 3.30 15.01 -1.94
C TYR A 172 4.18 16.05 -2.61
N SER A 173 4.26 17.23 -2.01
CA SER A 173 5.29 18.24 -2.32
C SER A 173 5.55 19.09 -1.09
N LEU A 174 6.78 19.63 -0.98
CA LEU A 174 7.20 20.54 0.07
C LEU A 174 7.27 21.95 -0.52
N THR A 175 6.60 22.91 0.13
CA THR A 175 6.71 24.34 -0.25
C THR A 175 8.03 24.93 0.27
N GLU A 176 8.43 26.07 -0.26
CA GLU A 176 9.59 26.84 0.22
C GLU A 176 9.47 27.24 1.69
N THR A 177 8.24 27.42 2.18
CA THR A 177 7.94 27.71 3.59
C THR A 177 7.96 26.48 4.50
N GLY A 178 8.35 25.29 3.99
CA GLY A 178 8.41 24.05 4.76
C GLY A 178 7.03 23.35 4.96
N ARG A 179 5.98 23.83 4.31
CA ARG A 179 4.65 23.21 4.41
C ARG A 179 4.55 21.99 3.49
N ILE A 180 4.08 20.87 4.03
CA ILE A 180 3.81 19.65 3.25
C ILE A 180 2.42 19.74 2.61
N ILE A 181 2.37 19.70 1.28
CA ILE A 181 1.14 19.60 0.50
C ILE A 181 0.88 18.13 0.21
N ARG A 182 -0.35 17.69 0.45
CA ARG A 182 -0.83 16.32 0.16
C ARG A 182 -2.06 16.42 -0.73
N LYS A 183 -2.04 15.71 -1.87
CA LYS A 183 -3.15 15.72 -2.84
C LYS A 183 -3.48 14.28 -3.26
N ILE A 184 -4.73 14.03 -3.57
CA ILE A 184 -5.15 12.77 -4.20
C ILE A 184 -4.51 12.68 -5.59
N ASN A 185 -4.07 11.49 -5.97
CA ASN A 185 -3.65 11.22 -7.34
C ASN A 185 -4.85 11.40 -8.30
N PRO A 186 -4.78 12.30 -9.31
CA PRO A 186 -5.89 12.53 -10.25
C PRO A 186 -6.39 11.27 -10.96
N LYS A 187 -5.50 10.29 -11.17
CA LYS A 187 -5.89 8.99 -11.75
C LYS A 187 -6.88 8.23 -10.87
N ASN A 188 -6.84 8.41 -9.55
CA ASN A 188 -7.79 7.76 -8.64
C ASN A 188 -9.20 8.34 -8.82
N ILE A 189 -9.33 9.67 -8.98
CA ILE A 189 -10.61 10.33 -9.26
C ILE A 189 -11.16 9.83 -10.60
N THR A 190 -10.33 9.81 -11.65
CA THR A 190 -10.74 9.34 -12.98
C THR A 190 -11.21 7.89 -12.95
N ARG A 191 -10.49 7.03 -12.23
CA ARG A 191 -10.83 5.61 -12.05
C ARG A 191 -12.17 5.45 -11.33
N GLU A 192 -12.38 6.20 -10.26
CA GLU A 192 -13.63 6.14 -9.49
C GLU A 192 -14.83 6.65 -10.30
N ARG A 193 -14.67 7.73 -11.08
CA ARG A 193 -15.71 8.20 -12.02
C ARG A 193 -16.12 7.11 -13.01
N ARG A 194 -15.15 6.37 -13.57
CA ARG A 194 -15.44 5.25 -14.48
C ARG A 194 -16.15 4.11 -13.76
N LYS A 195 -15.73 3.82 -12.52
CA LYS A 195 -16.31 2.76 -11.67
C LYS A 195 -17.77 3.08 -11.31
N LEU A 196 -18.09 4.33 -10.93
CA LEU A 196 -19.47 4.77 -10.66
C LEU A 196 -20.36 4.59 -11.87
N LYS A 197 -19.91 4.96 -13.08
CA LYS A 197 -20.66 4.75 -14.33
C LYS A 197 -20.85 3.25 -14.63
N ALA A 198 -19.87 2.40 -14.32
CA ALA A 198 -20.01 0.95 -14.46
C ALA A 198 -21.01 0.39 -13.45
N TYR A 199 -20.97 0.84 -12.21
CA TYR A 199 -21.93 0.46 -11.18
C TYR A 199 -23.37 0.86 -11.54
N LYS A 200 -23.57 2.05 -12.13
CA LYS A 200 -24.90 2.45 -12.63
C LYS A 200 -25.44 1.41 -13.62
N ARG A 201 -24.64 1.01 -14.60
CA ARG A 201 -25.05 0.00 -15.58
C ARG A 201 -25.38 -1.37 -14.95
N LEU A 202 -24.58 -1.81 -13.95
CA LEU A 202 -24.80 -3.07 -13.24
C LEU A 202 -26.05 -3.02 -12.35
N LEU A 203 -26.31 -1.87 -11.72
CA LEU A 203 -27.52 -1.62 -10.93
C LEU A 203 -28.77 -1.64 -11.79
N ASP A 204 -28.75 -0.93 -12.94
CA ASP A 204 -29.86 -0.90 -13.89
C ASP A 204 -30.15 -2.29 -14.49
N ALA A 205 -29.13 -3.13 -14.63
CA ALA A 205 -29.26 -4.51 -15.06
C ALA A 205 -29.64 -5.49 -13.92
N GLY A 206 -29.90 -5.00 -12.70
CA GLY A 206 -30.24 -5.83 -11.55
C GLY A 206 -29.12 -6.77 -11.05
N ARG A 207 -27.86 -6.56 -11.48
CA ARG A 207 -26.73 -7.43 -11.14
C ARG A 207 -26.07 -7.08 -9.81
N ILE A 208 -26.29 -5.89 -9.29
CA ILE A 208 -25.86 -5.44 -7.96
C ILE A 208 -26.98 -4.62 -7.32
N ASP A 209 -26.96 -4.54 -5.99
CA ASP A 209 -27.89 -3.71 -5.24
C ASP A 209 -27.32 -2.29 -4.98
N TYR A 210 -28.20 -1.40 -4.55
CA TYR A 210 -27.79 -0.03 -4.22
C TYR A 210 -26.88 0.03 -3.00
N ALA A 211 -27.05 -0.86 -2.02
CA ALA A 211 -26.23 -0.88 -0.82
C ALA A 211 -24.75 -1.16 -1.15
N THR A 212 -24.50 -2.05 -2.11
CA THR A 212 -23.15 -2.31 -2.64
C THR A 212 -22.53 -1.06 -3.25
N VAL A 213 -23.27 -0.33 -4.08
CA VAL A 213 -22.80 0.93 -4.70
C VAL A 213 -22.52 1.98 -3.63
N GLU A 214 -23.45 2.16 -2.70
CA GLU A 214 -23.32 3.16 -1.63
C GLU A 214 -22.09 2.86 -0.74
N ASN A 215 -21.92 1.62 -0.32
CA ASN A 215 -20.80 1.21 0.51
C ASN A 215 -19.45 1.37 -0.21
N ALA A 216 -19.37 1.01 -1.48
CA ALA A 216 -18.18 1.17 -2.30
C ALA A 216 -17.78 2.66 -2.43
N PHE A 217 -18.73 3.55 -2.73
CA PHE A 217 -18.47 4.99 -2.83
C PHE A 217 -18.09 5.60 -1.47
N LYS A 218 -18.79 5.23 -0.40
CA LYS A 218 -18.48 5.70 0.97
C LYS A 218 -17.08 5.28 1.41
N SER A 219 -16.70 4.04 1.16
CA SER A 219 -15.35 3.54 1.45
C SER A 219 -14.30 4.33 0.68
N TRP A 220 -14.50 4.53 -0.63
CA TRP A 220 -13.57 5.29 -1.45
C TRP A 220 -13.46 6.76 -1.01
N LEU A 221 -14.59 7.45 -0.86
CA LEU A 221 -14.58 8.86 -0.46
C LEU A 221 -14.05 9.03 0.96
N GLY A 222 -14.40 8.14 1.88
CA GLY A 222 -13.94 8.15 3.27
C GLY A 222 -12.41 8.07 3.39
N SER A 223 -11.75 7.28 2.54
CA SER A 223 -10.29 7.13 2.52
C SER A 223 -9.56 8.29 1.81
N HIS A 224 -10.22 8.99 0.88
CA HIS A 224 -9.55 9.95 -0.01
C HIS A 224 -9.87 11.42 0.25
N TRP A 225 -11.03 11.74 0.84
CA TRP A 225 -11.50 13.13 0.96
C TRP A 225 -10.51 14.10 1.63
N LYS A 226 -9.69 13.61 2.56
CA LYS A 226 -8.67 14.41 3.27
C LYS A 226 -7.56 14.91 2.35
N TYR A 227 -7.41 14.31 1.18
CA TYR A 227 -6.41 14.65 0.15
C TYR A 227 -7.05 15.34 -1.06
N MET A 228 -8.37 15.51 -1.06
CA MET A 228 -9.15 16.13 -2.13
C MET A 228 -9.37 17.61 -1.84
N SER A 229 -9.46 18.42 -2.91
CA SER A 229 -9.97 19.78 -2.77
C SER A 229 -11.49 19.76 -2.52
N HIS A 230 -12.03 20.86 -2.05
CA HIS A 230 -13.48 21.03 -1.87
C HIS A 230 -14.24 20.71 -3.16
N ASP A 231 -13.83 21.32 -4.27
CA ASP A 231 -14.46 21.08 -5.57
C ASP A 231 -14.40 19.63 -6.03
N GLN A 232 -13.31 18.93 -5.75
CA GLN A 232 -13.21 17.52 -6.07
C GLN A 232 -14.22 16.67 -5.28
N VAL A 233 -14.38 16.95 -3.98
CA VAL A 233 -15.37 16.26 -3.13
C VAL A 233 -16.78 16.57 -3.61
N TYR A 234 -17.09 17.85 -3.84
CA TYR A 234 -18.39 18.30 -4.33
C TYR A 234 -18.73 17.68 -5.69
N ASN A 235 -17.84 17.77 -6.67
CA ASN A 235 -18.05 17.25 -8.02
C ASN A 235 -18.23 15.72 -8.04
N MET A 236 -17.52 14.98 -7.18
CA MET A 236 -17.71 13.53 -7.07
C MET A 236 -19.06 13.19 -6.44
N SER A 237 -19.50 13.97 -5.46
CA SER A 237 -20.80 13.80 -4.81
C SER A 237 -21.96 14.18 -5.74
N SER A 238 -21.79 15.21 -6.57
CA SER A 238 -22.75 15.63 -7.57
C SER A 238 -22.89 14.59 -8.67
N LEU A 239 -21.77 14.02 -9.15
CA LEU A 239 -21.81 12.91 -10.11
C LEU A 239 -22.52 11.69 -9.52
N TYR A 240 -22.31 11.39 -8.23
CA TYR A 240 -22.99 10.28 -7.57
C TYR A 240 -24.52 10.54 -7.52
N LEU A 241 -24.92 11.76 -7.14
CA LEU A 241 -26.33 12.17 -7.13
C LEU A 241 -26.98 12.08 -8.52
N GLU A 242 -26.28 12.58 -9.55
CA GLU A 242 -26.72 12.50 -10.96
C GLU A 242 -26.97 11.06 -11.40
N LEU A 243 -26.03 10.16 -11.10
CA LEU A 243 -26.11 8.76 -11.53
C LEU A 243 -27.17 7.94 -10.77
N PHE A 244 -27.35 8.19 -9.47
CA PHE A 244 -28.16 7.33 -8.60
C PHE A 244 -29.41 8.01 -8.02
N GLY A 245 -29.65 9.29 -8.30
CA GLY A 245 -30.84 10.04 -7.87
C GLY A 245 -30.92 10.36 -6.37
N ARG A 246 -29.91 9.96 -5.59
CA ARG A 246 -29.87 10.18 -4.14
C ARG A 246 -28.43 10.30 -3.64
N ARG A 247 -28.22 10.98 -2.50
CA ARG A 247 -26.91 11.09 -1.85
C ARG A 247 -26.64 9.89 -0.93
N PRO A 248 -25.36 9.49 -0.74
CA PRO A 248 -25.02 8.42 0.20
C PRO A 248 -25.31 8.86 1.63
N LYS A 249 -25.83 7.96 2.45
CA LYS A 249 -26.14 8.21 3.88
C LYS A 249 -24.87 8.02 4.71
N TRP A 250 -24.46 9.05 5.46
CA TRP A 250 -23.31 9.00 6.37
C TRP A 250 -23.77 8.93 7.82
N LYS A 251 -23.03 8.20 8.66
CA LYS A 251 -23.25 8.18 10.12
C LYS A 251 -22.93 9.54 10.73
N LYS A 252 -23.52 9.85 11.89
CA LYS A 252 -23.17 11.04 12.67
C LYS A 252 -21.65 11.06 12.93
N GLY A 253 -21.03 12.25 12.86
CA GLY A 253 -19.58 12.42 13.03
C GLY A 253 -18.81 12.83 11.78
N HIS A 254 -19.41 12.76 10.59
CA HIS A 254 -18.80 13.18 9.33
C HIS A 254 -19.24 14.58 8.86
N GLY A 255 -19.55 15.49 9.80
CA GLY A 255 -20.16 16.79 9.50
C GLY A 255 -19.43 17.62 8.45
N ARG A 256 -18.07 17.71 8.52
CA ARG A 256 -17.27 18.45 7.53
C ARG A 256 -17.35 17.81 6.14
N LEU A 257 -17.26 16.49 6.05
CA LEU A 257 -17.39 15.79 4.77
C LEU A 257 -18.79 15.99 4.18
N HIS A 258 -19.82 15.89 5.02
CA HIS A 258 -21.21 16.10 4.61
C HIS A 258 -21.41 17.51 4.05
N TRP A 259 -20.85 18.53 4.72
CA TRP A 259 -20.89 19.91 4.27
C TRP A 259 -20.19 20.10 2.92
N LEU A 260 -18.95 19.56 2.75
CA LEU A 260 -18.20 19.62 1.50
C LEU A 260 -18.95 18.97 0.32
N MET A 261 -19.72 17.92 0.58
CA MET A 261 -20.51 17.24 -0.45
C MET A 261 -21.74 18.03 -0.90
N ALA A 262 -22.26 18.88 -0.03
CA ALA A 262 -23.51 19.61 -0.25
C ALA A 262 -23.31 21.00 -0.87
N HIS A 263 -22.14 21.61 -0.67
CA HIS A 263 -21.90 23.01 -1.04
C HIS A 263 -20.74 23.12 -2.02
N PRO A 264 -20.89 23.85 -3.14
CA PRO A 264 -19.76 24.15 -4.04
C PRO A 264 -18.78 25.10 -3.35
N SER A 265 -17.54 25.15 -3.86
CA SER A 265 -16.54 26.13 -3.40
C SER A 265 -16.98 27.54 -3.81
N THR A 266 -16.87 28.48 -2.88
CA THR A 266 -17.19 29.90 -3.15
C THR A 266 -16.18 30.61 -4.05
N ALA A 267 -15.08 29.94 -4.43
CA ALA A 267 -14.01 30.51 -5.24
C ALA A 267 -14.36 30.66 -6.75
N SER A 268 -15.52 30.19 -7.20
CA SER A 268 -15.92 30.26 -8.61
C SER A 268 -17.04 31.27 -8.93
N THR A 269 -17.44 32.12 -7.97
CA THR A 269 -18.42 33.20 -8.20
C THR A 269 -17.84 34.52 -7.72
N SER A 270 -16.99 35.13 -8.55
CA SER A 270 -16.80 36.59 -8.51
C SER A 270 -17.95 37.30 -9.17
N THR A 271 -19.14 37.27 -8.57
CA THR A 271 -20.21 38.30 -8.70
C THR A 271 -21.01 38.24 -7.42
N GLY A 272 -20.83 39.28 -6.63
CA GLY A 272 -21.49 39.73 -5.42
C GLY A 272 -22.57 38.86 -4.75
N THR A 273 -22.37 38.52 -3.53
CA THR A 273 -23.18 38.91 -2.35
C THR A 273 -22.66 38.22 -1.08
N THR A 274 -22.67 38.97 -0.03
CA THR A 274 -22.14 38.81 1.31
C THR A 274 -22.47 37.50 2.08
N THR A 275 -21.42 36.94 2.68
CA THR A 275 -21.26 36.46 4.07
C THR A 275 -22.17 35.42 4.68
N SER A 276 -21.54 34.29 4.99
CA SER A 276 -21.58 33.74 6.33
C SER A 276 -20.29 32.92 6.60
N ALA A 277 -19.58 33.28 7.66
CA ALA A 277 -18.35 32.66 8.09
C ALA A 277 -18.56 31.18 8.48
N PRO A 278 -17.58 30.29 8.25
CA PRO A 278 -17.68 28.91 8.69
C PRO A 278 -17.69 28.83 10.23
N PRO A 279 -18.43 27.88 10.82
CA PRO A 279 -18.40 27.69 12.26
C PRO A 279 -17.00 27.35 12.78
N PRO A 280 -16.61 27.82 13.97
CA PRO A 280 -15.30 27.58 14.54
C PRO A 280 -15.08 26.07 14.78
N SER A 281 -13.86 25.62 14.54
CA SER A 281 -13.41 24.26 14.84
C SER A 281 -13.54 23.99 16.35
N PRO A 282 -13.96 22.78 16.77
CA PRO A 282 -13.99 22.41 18.19
C PRO A 282 -12.58 22.49 18.78
N ARG A 283 -12.45 23.15 19.93
CA ARG A 283 -11.21 23.23 20.71
C ARG A 283 -10.77 21.83 21.14
N PRO A 284 -9.46 21.56 21.18
CA PRO A 284 -8.96 20.34 21.80
C PRO A 284 -9.31 20.33 23.30
N PRO A 285 -9.57 19.16 23.90
CA PRO A 285 -9.82 19.06 25.34
C PRO A 285 -8.60 19.53 26.12
N SER A 286 -8.85 20.26 27.20
CA SER A 286 -7.87 20.75 28.16
C SER A 286 -7.15 19.56 28.83
N PRO A 287 -5.86 19.69 29.18
CA PRO A 287 -5.14 18.62 29.87
C PRO A 287 -5.73 18.44 31.28
N VAL A 288 -6.02 17.18 31.60
CA VAL A 288 -6.46 16.76 32.94
C VAL A 288 -5.25 16.93 33.88
N SER A 289 -5.42 17.79 34.89
CA SER A 289 -4.47 17.94 36.00
C SER A 289 -4.46 16.66 36.84
N SER A 290 -3.27 16.04 36.95
CA SER A 290 -3.02 14.93 37.87
C SER A 290 -3.13 15.43 39.34
N PRO A 291 -3.76 14.68 40.23
CA PRO A 291 -3.68 14.99 41.67
C PRO A 291 -2.31 14.57 42.23
N THR A 292 -1.77 15.41 43.08
CA THR A 292 -0.61 15.17 43.95
C THR A 292 -0.76 13.94 44.83
#